data_fd358269ce822ea2b18e2758ed41037a
#
_entry.id   fd358269ce822ea2b18e2758ed41037a
#
_cell.length_a   1.000
_cell.length_b   1.000
_cell.length_c   1.000
_cell.angle_alpha   90.00
_cell.angle_beta   90.00
_cell.angle_gamma   90.00
#
_symmetry.space_group_name_H-M   'P 1'
#
loop_
_entity.id
_entity.type
_entity.pdbx_description
1 polymer ?
#
loop_
_entity_poly.entity_id
_entity_poly.type
_entity_poly.pdbx_seq_one_letter_code
_entity_poly.pdbx_strand_id
1 'polypeptide(L)'
;MTGLRCLGLDTSNYTTSVAVFDGTSGENIGRLLDVPSGTLGLRQSDALFQHVKRLPGLFEQLHEKALLCGLAAVGASTRPRAVDGSYMPCFLAGEGQGRTLSASLDVPFFPVSHQQGHIAAAAWSAGRLDLLDGPILAWHLSGGTTELLYVEPEGVNVRARAIGGTSDISAGQLIDRTGKLLGLDFPAGKALDALARESRSDHRFRVKLNGCSFSLSGVENQVKAMTERGEAPADIARFALNTVADAVARATTAALEEHPGLNVLCSGGVASNTLLREKLKGAVFAEPRYSTDNAMGVAILAWRSLRAGENGR
;
A
#
# COMPACT_ATOMS: atom_id res chain seq x y z
N MET A 1 -21.82 25.01 -1.51
CA MET A 1 -21.86 24.06 -2.64
C MET A 1 -21.47 22.71 -2.08
N THR A 2 -22.38 21.75 -2.05
CA THR A 2 -22.04 20.38 -1.67
C THR A 2 -21.02 19.87 -2.69
N GLY A 3 -19.81 19.50 -2.24
CA GLY A 3 -18.74 19.01 -3.11
C GLY A 3 -19.18 17.77 -3.89
N LEU A 4 -18.69 17.62 -5.13
CA LEU A 4 -18.91 16.45 -5.96
C LEU A 4 -18.33 15.23 -5.23
N ARG A 5 -19.19 14.26 -4.90
CA ARG A 5 -18.76 13.02 -4.22
C ARG A 5 -18.50 11.93 -5.23
N CYS A 6 -17.40 11.22 -5.07
CA CYS A 6 -17.07 10.06 -5.89
C CYS A 6 -16.94 8.81 -5.02
N LEU A 7 -17.52 7.72 -5.47
CA LEU A 7 -17.43 6.41 -4.85
C LEU A 7 -16.25 5.64 -5.41
N GLY A 8 -15.48 4.99 -4.57
CA GLY A 8 -14.43 4.05 -4.94
C GLY A 8 -14.72 2.64 -4.40
N LEU A 9 -14.41 1.62 -5.18
CA LEU A 9 -14.48 0.22 -4.78
C LEU A 9 -13.11 -0.43 -5.00
N ASP A 10 -12.64 -1.18 -4.00
CA ASP A 10 -11.47 -2.03 -4.13
C ASP A 10 -11.77 -3.42 -3.56
N THR A 11 -11.68 -4.42 -4.41
CA THR A 11 -11.83 -5.84 -4.08
C THR A 11 -10.56 -6.60 -4.45
N SER A 12 -9.42 -6.04 -4.08
CA SER A 12 -8.14 -6.69 -4.17
C SER A 12 -8.01 -7.82 -3.15
N ASN A 13 -6.95 -8.52 -3.19
CA ASN A 13 -6.66 -9.84 -2.65
C ASN A 13 -7.22 -10.18 -1.25
N TYR A 14 -7.08 -9.29 -0.24
CA TYR A 14 -7.42 -9.62 1.16
C TYR A 14 -8.38 -8.67 1.83
N THR A 15 -8.78 -7.59 1.17
CA THR A 15 -9.68 -6.59 1.76
C THR A 15 -10.80 -6.23 0.80
N THR A 16 -12.05 -6.34 1.24
CA THR A 16 -13.18 -5.69 0.58
C THR A 16 -13.28 -4.27 1.10
N SER A 17 -13.21 -3.26 0.26
CA SER A 17 -13.32 -1.87 0.70
C SER A 17 -14.13 -1.01 -0.25
N VAL A 18 -14.81 -0.02 0.32
CA VAL A 18 -15.56 1.04 -0.35
C VAL A 18 -15.19 2.38 0.27
N ALA A 19 -15.13 3.42 -0.52
CA ALA A 19 -14.82 4.76 -0.02
C ALA A 19 -15.60 5.83 -0.75
N VAL A 20 -15.87 6.94 -0.07
CA VAL A 20 -16.42 8.16 -0.69
C VAL A 20 -15.45 9.29 -0.45
N PHE A 21 -15.19 10.08 -1.49
CA PHE A 21 -14.31 11.24 -1.46
C PHE A 21 -15.01 12.45 -2.06
N ASP A 22 -14.89 13.62 -1.42
CA ASP A 22 -15.58 14.87 -1.82
C ASP A 22 -14.66 15.94 -2.44
N GLY A 23 -13.41 15.58 -2.68
CA GLY A 23 -12.38 16.50 -3.19
C GLY A 23 -11.43 17.01 -2.11
N THR A 24 -11.77 16.87 -0.84
CA THR A 24 -10.95 17.31 0.30
C THR A 24 -10.82 16.20 1.32
N SER A 25 -11.94 15.66 1.74
CA SER A 25 -12.06 14.61 2.76
C SER A 25 -12.78 13.38 2.22
N GLY A 26 -12.68 12.30 2.95
CA GLY A 26 -13.36 11.06 2.58
C GLY A 26 -13.46 10.07 3.72
N GLU A 27 -14.33 9.11 3.53
CA GLU A 27 -14.52 7.97 4.43
C GLU A 27 -14.21 6.67 3.68
N ASN A 28 -13.42 5.81 4.29
CA ASN A 28 -13.12 4.48 3.78
C ASN A 28 -13.62 3.44 4.77
N ILE A 29 -14.40 2.49 4.31
CA ILE A 29 -14.87 1.35 5.08
C ILE A 29 -14.33 0.09 4.43
N GLY A 30 -13.65 -0.74 5.21
CA GLY A 30 -13.04 -1.98 4.71
C GLY A 30 -13.20 -3.14 5.67
N ARG A 31 -13.17 -4.35 5.14
CA ARG A 31 -13.21 -5.60 5.89
C ARG A 31 -12.24 -6.62 5.30
N LEU A 32 -11.34 -7.13 6.15
CA LEU A 32 -10.42 -8.21 5.78
C LEU A 32 -11.20 -9.48 5.45
N LEU A 33 -10.74 -10.21 4.43
CA LEU A 33 -11.24 -11.53 4.10
C LEU A 33 -10.85 -12.55 5.17
N ASP A 34 -11.70 -13.55 5.36
CA ASP A 34 -11.41 -14.65 6.28
C ASP A 34 -10.44 -15.62 5.58
N VAL A 35 -9.24 -15.77 6.13
CA VAL A 35 -8.25 -16.73 5.68
C VAL A 35 -8.24 -17.91 6.63
N PRO A 36 -8.50 -19.15 6.17
CA PRO A 36 -8.48 -20.32 7.03
C PRO A 36 -7.11 -20.52 7.69
N SER A 37 -7.11 -20.88 8.97
CA SER A 37 -5.86 -21.17 9.69
C SER A 37 -5.06 -22.28 9.00
N GLY A 38 -3.75 -22.05 8.84
CA GLY A 38 -2.83 -23.00 8.21
C GLY A 38 -2.77 -22.96 6.68
N THR A 39 -3.51 -22.05 6.02
CA THR A 39 -3.38 -21.82 4.57
C THR A 39 -2.41 -20.68 4.26
N LEU A 40 -1.71 -20.78 3.11
CA LEU A 40 -0.75 -19.75 2.66
C LEU A 40 -1.44 -18.60 1.89
N GLY A 41 -2.78 -18.54 1.88
CA GLY A 41 -3.54 -17.53 1.16
C GLY A 41 -4.95 -18.01 0.80
N LEU A 42 -5.67 -17.19 0.03
CA LEU A 42 -7.00 -17.51 -0.50
C LEU A 42 -6.93 -17.88 -1.98
N ARG A 43 -7.75 -18.85 -2.39
CA ARG A 43 -8.04 -19.04 -3.81
C ARG A 43 -8.80 -17.84 -4.34
N GLN A 44 -8.58 -17.49 -5.60
CA GLN A 44 -9.24 -16.33 -6.22
C GLN A 44 -10.77 -16.45 -6.24
N SER A 45 -11.30 -17.67 -6.42
CA SER A 45 -12.74 -17.96 -6.31
C SER A 45 -13.30 -17.67 -4.91
N ASP A 46 -12.55 -18.02 -3.87
CA ASP A 46 -12.96 -17.83 -2.49
C ASP A 46 -12.89 -16.34 -2.10
N ALA A 47 -11.88 -15.64 -2.58
CA ALA A 47 -11.78 -14.19 -2.44
C ALA A 47 -12.94 -13.49 -3.13
N LEU A 48 -13.22 -13.81 -4.41
CA LEU A 48 -14.34 -13.27 -5.17
C LEU A 48 -15.67 -13.51 -4.46
N PHE A 49 -15.93 -14.74 -4.00
CA PHE A 49 -17.15 -15.06 -3.26
C PHE A 49 -17.30 -14.22 -1.98
N GLN A 50 -16.22 -14.08 -1.19
CA GLN A 50 -16.26 -13.29 0.02
C GLN A 50 -16.47 -11.79 -0.28
N HIS A 51 -15.85 -11.25 -1.34
CA HIS A 51 -16.06 -9.87 -1.76
C HIS A 51 -17.52 -9.60 -2.10
N VAL A 52 -18.12 -10.46 -2.95
CA VAL A 52 -19.55 -10.34 -3.33
C VAL A 52 -20.45 -10.36 -2.11
N LYS A 53 -20.18 -11.26 -1.15
CA LYS A 53 -20.97 -11.40 0.08
C LYS A 53 -20.83 -10.18 1.01
N ARG A 54 -19.69 -9.48 1.00
CA ARG A 54 -19.39 -8.39 1.95
C ARG A 54 -19.74 -7.00 1.45
N LEU A 55 -19.71 -6.79 0.14
CA LEU A 55 -20.01 -5.49 -0.45
C LEU A 55 -21.33 -4.89 0.00
N PRO A 56 -22.48 -5.62 0.03
CA PRO A 56 -23.75 -5.04 0.48
C PRO A 56 -23.68 -4.41 1.86
N GLY A 57 -23.11 -5.10 2.86
CA GLY A 57 -23.00 -4.58 4.22
C GLY A 57 -22.05 -3.38 4.36
N LEU A 58 -21.06 -3.22 3.46
CA LEU A 58 -20.23 -2.00 3.43
C LEU A 58 -21.00 -0.83 2.82
N PHE A 59 -21.84 -1.07 1.81
CA PHE A 59 -22.73 -0.06 1.26
C PHE A 59 -23.80 0.40 2.26
N GLU A 60 -24.37 -0.52 3.04
CA GLU A 60 -25.29 -0.19 4.13
C GLU A 60 -24.66 0.77 5.13
N GLN A 61 -23.41 0.52 5.55
CA GLN A 61 -22.67 1.42 6.44
C GLN A 61 -22.43 2.81 5.82
N LEU A 62 -22.11 2.90 4.51
CA LEU A 62 -22.01 4.20 3.83
C LEU A 62 -23.36 4.91 3.76
N HIS A 63 -24.45 4.14 3.57
CA HIS A 63 -25.83 4.68 3.56
C HIS A 63 -26.24 5.25 4.92
N GLU A 64 -25.98 4.52 6.00
CA GLU A 64 -26.23 4.96 7.39
C GLU A 64 -25.51 6.28 7.72
N LYS A 65 -24.33 6.47 7.14
CA LYS A 65 -23.55 7.73 7.25
C LYS A 65 -24.01 8.80 6.28
N ALA A 66 -25.04 8.61 5.50
CA ALA A 66 -25.55 9.53 4.46
C ALA A 66 -24.48 9.94 3.42
N LEU A 67 -23.52 9.05 3.10
CA LEU A 67 -22.42 9.32 2.20
C LEU A 67 -22.75 9.00 0.73
N LEU A 68 -23.77 8.20 0.46
CA LEU A 68 -24.14 7.78 -0.90
C LEU A 68 -25.04 8.78 -1.65
N CYS A 69 -25.49 9.85 -0.98
CA CYS A 69 -26.30 10.87 -1.63
C CYS A 69 -25.45 11.79 -2.52
N GLY A 70 -25.92 12.05 -3.75
CA GLY A 70 -25.29 12.97 -4.67
C GLY A 70 -23.95 12.50 -5.21
N LEU A 71 -23.78 11.19 -5.41
CA LEU A 71 -22.62 10.64 -6.09
C LEU A 71 -22.57 11.16 -7.52
N ALA A 72 -21.42 11.65 -7.94
CA ALA A 72 -21.17 12.23 -9.25
C ALA A 72 -20.30 11.33 -10.15
N ALA A 73 -19.63 10.34 -9.57
CA ALA A 73 -18.89 9.30 -10.30
C ALA A 73 -18.68 8.07 -9.45
N VAL A 74 -18.39 6.94 -10.10
CA VAL A 74 -18.00 5.69 -9.49
C VAL A 74 -16.67 5.24 -10.08
N GLY A 75 -15.72 4.84 -9.23
CA GLY A 75 -14.48 4.19 -9.64
C GLY A 75 -14.37 2.79 -9.06
N ALA A 76 -13.65 1.91 -9.71
CA ALA A 76 -13.27 0.62 -9.16
C ALA A 76 -11.84 0.24 -9.56
N SER A 77 -11.13 -0.45 -8.66
CA SER A 77 -9.94 -1.18 -9.07
C SER A 77 -10.38 -2.39 -9.89
N THR A 78 -9.84 -2.52 -11.10
CA THR A 78 -10.22 -3.56 -12.07
C THR A 78 -9.11 -4.56 -12.35
N ARG A 79 -7.91 -4.27 -11.84
CA ARG A 79 -6.68 -5.06 -12.05
C ARG A 79 -5.61 -4.70 -11.02
N PRO A 80 -4.64 -5.60 -10.77
CA PRO A 80 -3.53 -5.32 -9.84
C PRO A 80 -2.68 -4.11 -10.24
N ARG A 81 -2.21 -4.08 -11.50
CA ARG A 81 -1.31 -3.05 -12.05
C ARG A 81 -1.83 -2.53 -13.39
N ALA A 82 -1.47 -1.30 -13.74
CA ALA A 82 -1.83 -0.68 -15.02
C ALA A 82 -0.91 -1.15 -16.16
N VAL A 83 -0.82 -2.48 -16.36
CA VAL A 83 -0.04 -3.12 -17.43
C VAL A 83 -0.88 -4.17 -18.12
N ASP A 84 -0.59 -4.44 -19.40
CA ASP A 84 -1.30 -5.44 -20.18
C ASP A 84 -1.15 -6.84 -19.55
N GLY A 85 -2.24 -7.61 -19.58
CA GLY A 85 -2.29 -8.94 -18.99
C GLY A 85 -2.37 -8.97 -17.46
N SER A 86 -2.37 -7.83 -16.77
CA SER A 86 -2.59 -7.77 -15.32
C SER A 86 -4.05 -8.04 -15.01
N TYR A 87 -4.35 -9.25 -14.53
CA TYR A 87 -5.70 -9.71 -14.23
C TYR A 87 -5.73 -10.60 -12.99
N MET A 88 -6.74 -10.40 -12.16
CA MET A 88 -7.11 -11.32 -11.07
C MET A 88 -8.64 -11.35 -10.92
N PRO A 89 -9.28 -12.53 -10.82
CA PRO A 89 -10.73 -12.67 -10.75
C PRO A 89 -11.40 -11.92 -9.58
N CYS A 90 -10.73 -11.74 -8.46
CA CYS A 90 -11.31 -11.05 -7.29
C CYS A 90 -11.76 -9.61 -7.60
N PHE A 91 -11.12 -8.92 -8.55
CA PHE A 91 -11.51 -7.56 -8.95
C PHE A 91 -12.89 -7.49 -9.60
N LEU A 92 -13.39 -8.60 -10.17
CA LEU A 92 -14.70 -8.63 -10.82
C LEU A 92 -15.84 -8.26 -9.88
N ALA A 93 -15.71 -8.51 -8.58
CA ALA A 93 -16.74 -8.12 -7.60
C ALA A 93 -16.91 -6.60 -7.53
N GLY A 94 -15.82 -5.86 -7.35
CA GLY A 94 -15.83 -4.40 -7.28
C GLY A 94 -16.15 -3.76 -8.63
N GLU A 95 -15.57 -4.26 -9.72
CA GLU A 95 -15.83 -3.76 -11.08
C GLU A 95 -17.29 -3.95 -11.47
N GLY A 96 -17.85 -5.17 -11.31
CA GLY A 96 -19.23 -5.46 -11.64
C GLY A 96 -20.21 -4.59 -10.87
N GLN A 97 -20.03 -4.48 -9.54
CA GLN A 97 -20.84 -3.61 -8.70
C GLN A 97 -20.70 -2.13 -9.08
N GLY A 98 -19.47 -1.67 -9.33
CA GLY A 98 -19.19 -0.28 -9.71
C GLY A 98 -19.85 0.10 -11.05
N ARG A 99 -19.75 -0.75 -12.06
CA ARG A 99 -20.42 -0.53 -13.38
C ARG A 99 -21.95 -0.53 -13.24
N THR A 100 -22.52 -1.44 -12.45
CA THR A 100 -23.95 -1.49 -12.21
C THR A 100 -24.45 -0.22 -11.54
N LEU A 101 -23.76 0.26 -10.50
CA LEU A 101 -24.10 1.51 -9.82
C LEU A 101 -23.96 2.73 -10.74
N SER A 102 -22.88 2.82 -11.51
CA SER A 102 -22.66 3.89 -12.49
C SER A 102 -23.82 3.98 -13.48
N ALA A 103 -24.21 2.85 -14.07
CA ALA A 103 -25.34 2.80 -15.01
C ALA A 103 -26.68 3.14 -14.34
N SER A 104 -26.92 2.67 -13.11
CA SER A 104 -28.16 2.91 -12.38
C SER A 104 -28.32 4.36 -11.93
N LEU A 105 -27.21 5.05 -11.64
CA LEU A 105 -27.17 6.42 -11.17
C LEU A 105 -26.97 7.44 -12.32
N ASP A 106 -26.77 6.96 -13.55
CA ASP A 106 -26.42 7.77 -14.73
C ASP A 106 -25.20 8.69 -14.48
N VAL A 107 -24.13 8.09 -13.92
CA VAL A 107 -22.87 8.80 -13.63
C VAL A 107 -21.69 8.04 -14.28
N PRO A 108 -20.56 8.71 -14.59
CA PRO A 108 -19.42 8.06 -15.21
C PRO A 108 -18.77 7.01 -14.33
N PHE A 109 -18.21 5.96 -14.97
CA PHE A 109 -17.40 4.91 -14.34
C PHE A 109 -15.92 5.07 -14.71
N PHE A 110 -15.03 5.04 -13.73
CA PHE A 110 -13.58 5.17 -13.92
C PHE A 110 -12.85 3.90 -13.45
N PRO A 111 -12.37 3.06 -14.39
CA PRO A 111 -11.54 1.92 -14.06
C PRO A 111 -10.12 2.37 -13.73
N VAL A 112 -9.57 1.88 -12.61
CA VAL A 112 -8.17 2.12 -12.22
C VAL A 112 -7.50 0.80 -11.84
N SER A 113 -6.17 0.79 -11.67
CA SER A 113 -5.51 -0.36 -11.05
C SER A 113 -5.41 -0.18 -9.53
N HIS A 114 -5.34 -1.28 -8.82
CA HIS A 114 -5.13 -1.30 -7.37
C HIS A 114 -3.85 -0.54 -6.97
N GLN A 115 -2.75 -0.73 -7.71
CA GLN A 115 -1.49 -0.02 -7.47
C GLN A 115 -1.64 1.50 -7.61
N GLN A 116 -2.39 1.99 -8.63
CA GLN A 116 -2.70 3.42 -8.78
C GLN A 116 -3.49 3.93 -7.58
N GLY A 117 -4.47 3.17 -7.10
CA GLY A 117 -5.23 3.48 -5.88
C GLY A 117 -4.31 3.62 -4.66
N HIS A 118 -3.38 2.70 -4.45
CA HIS A 118 -2.42 2.80 -3.34
C HIS A 118 -1.57 4.06 -3.40
N ILE A 119 -1.05 4.42 -4.57
CA ILE A 119 -0.22 5.62 -4.75
C ILE A 119 -1.05 6.88 -4.45
N ALA A 120 -2.29 6.96 -4.96
CA ALA A 120 -3.17 8.10 -4.73
C ALA A 120 -3.57 8.25 -3.25
N ALA A 121 -3.95 7.15 -2.60
CA ALA A 121 -4.27 7.14 -1.17
C ALA A 121 -3.07 7.57 -0.30
N ALA A 122 -1.87 7.10 -0.66
CA ALA A 122 -0.64 7.45 0.03
C ALA A 122 -0.33 8.95 -0.09
N ALA A 123 -0.37 9.50 -1.30
CA ALA A 123 -0.11 10.91 -1.55
C ALA A 123 -1.14 11.82 -0.84
N TRP A 124 -2.43 11.48 -0.94
CA TRP A 124 -3.48 12.23 -0.28
C TRP A 124 -3.36 12.20 1.25
N SER A 125 -3.17 11.02 1.84
CA SER A 125 -3.06 10.88 3.29
C SER A 125 -1.86 11.61 3.87
N ALA A 126 -0.82 11.79 3.08
CA ALA A 126 0.35 12.58 3.44
C ALA A 126 0.16 14.10 3.24
N GLY A 127 -1.03 14.55 2.79
CA GLY A 127 -1.30 15.95 2.46
C GLY A 127 -0.58 16.44 1.20
N ARG A 128 -0.13 15.53 0.32
CA ARG A 128 0.70 15.80 -0.84
C ARG A 128 0.12 15.20 -2.13
N LEU A 129 -1.19 15.45 -2.35
CA LEU A 129 -1.86 15.01 -3.58
C LEU A 129 -1.23 15.62 -4.85
N ASP A 130 -0.55 16.76 -4.71
CA ASP A 130 0.26 17.42 -5.74
C ASP A 130 1.36 16.49 -6.32
N LEU A 131 1.82 15.51 -5.57
CA LEU A 131 2.81 14.53 -6.03
C LEU A 131 2.33 13.69 -7.23
N LEU A 132 1.02 13.60 -7.47
CA LEU A 132 0.48 12.89 -8.63
C LEU A 132 0.58 13.69 -9.94
N ASP A 133 0.95 14.97 -9.87
CA ASP A 133 1.03 15.88 -11.03
C ASP A 133 2.44 15.94 -11.64
N GLY A 134 3.41 15.26 -11.04
CA GLY A 134 4.79 15.16 -11.51
C GLY A 134 5.40 13.78 -11.27
N PRO A 135 6.60 13.52 -11.81
CA PRO A 135 7.30 12.28 -11.54
C PRO A 135 7.78 12.21 -10.08
N ILE A 136 7.68 11.02 -9.48
CA ILE A 136 8.14 10.73 -8.11
C ILE A 136 8.76 9.34 -8.01
N LEU A 137 9.48 9.10 -6.94
CA LEU A 137 9.83 7.77 -6.47
C LEU A 137 8.81 7.34 -5.41
N ALA A 138 8.29 6.12 -5.48
CA ALA A 138 7.36 5.60 -4.50
C ALA A 138 7.80 4.25 -3.94
N TRP A 139 7.97 4.17 -2.62
CA TRP A 139 8.18 2.91 -1.92
C TRP A 139 6.84 2.30 -1.50
N HIS A 140 6.63 1.05 -1.87
CA HIS A 140 5.61 0.20 -1.27
C HIS A 140 6.27 -0.81 -0.33
N LEU A 141 6.17 -0.58 0.99
CA LEU A 141 6.85 -1.31 2.05
C LEU A 141 5.82 -2.00 2.95
N SER A 142 5.37 -3.18 2.56
CA SER A 142 4.31 -3.93 3.25
C SER A 142 4.77 -5.29 3.76
N GLY A 143 3.86 -6.04 4.36
CA GLY A 143 4.09 -7.43 4.78
C GLY A 143 4.50 -8.34 3.62
N GLY A 144 3.92 -8.14 2.43
CA GLY A 144 4.19 -8.97 1.25
C GLY A 144 5.12 -8.36 0.22
N THR A 145 5.31 -7.02 0.24
CA THR A 145 5.99 -6.30 -0.85
C THR A 145 7.04 -5.35 -0.30
N THR A 146 8.17 -5.26 -0.99
CA THR A 146 9.21 -4.25 -0.78
C THR A 146 9.70 -3.82 -2.16
N GLU A 147 9.07 -2.80 -2.71
CA GLU A 147 9.22 -2.40 -4.10
C GLU A 147 9.43 -0.89 -4.20
N LEU A 148 10.42 -0.48 -4.98
CA LEU A 148 10.66 0.91 -5.36
C LEU A 148 10.13 1.13 -6.77
N LEU A 149 9.23 2.10 -6.89
CA LEU A 149 8.56 2.46 -8.13
C LEU A 149 9.05 3.82 -8.62
N TYR A 150 9.27 3.94 -9.92
CA TYR A 150 9.24 5.21 -10.61
C TYR A 150 7.81 5.44 -11.06
N VAL A 151 7.25 6.56 -10.67
CA VAL A 151 5.85 6.94 -10.92
C VAL A 151 5.85 8.23 -11.72
N GLU A 152 5.10 8.26 -12.81
CA GLU A 152 4.93 9.44 -13.66
C GLU A 152 3.44 9.69 -13.95
N PRO A 153 3.04 10.94 -14.21
CA PRO A 153 1.67 11.24 -14.61
C PRO A 153 1.29 10.54 -15.91
N GLU A 154 0.05 10.04 -15.96
CA GLU A 154 -0.61 9.50 -17.15
C GLU A 154 -2.02 10.08 -17.24
N GLY A 155 -2.14 11.24 -17.89
CA GLY A 155 -3.36 12.06 -17.80
C GLY A 155 -3.56 12.55 -16.35
N VAL A 156 -4.74 12.29 -15.80
CA VAL A 156 -5.06 12.61 -14.40
C VAL A 156 -4.69 11.46 -13.43
N ASN A 157 -4.27 10.33 -13.97
CA ASN A 157 -3.83 9.15 -13.26
C ASN A 157 -2.30 9.07 -13.24
N VAL A 158 -1.75 7.96 -12.82
CA VAL A 158 -0.31 7.73 -12.77
C VAL A 158 0.04 6.38 -13.41
N ARG A 159 1.22 6.32 -14.02
CA ARG A 159 1.88 5.09 -14.46
C ARG A 159 3.02 4.79 -13.51
N ALA A 160 3.10 3.56 -13.03
CA ALA A 160 4.15 3.12 -12.14
C ALA A 160 4.92 1.93 -12.73
N ARG A 161 6.25 1.99 -12.69
CA ARG A 161 7.12 0.85 -13.04
C ARG A 161 8.09 0.56 -11.90
N ALA A 162 8.31 -0.70 -11.60
CA ALA A 162 9.30 -1.12 -10.62
C ALA A 162 10.71 -0.84 -11.15
N ILE A 163 11.53 -0.20 -10.33
CA ILE A 163 12.94 0.11 -10.60
C ILE A 163 13.88 -0.51 -9.58
N GLY A 164 13.35 -1.07 -8.49
CA GLY A 164 14.13 -1.70 -7.43
C GLY A 164 13.27 -2.32 -6.34
N GLY A 165 13.92 -2.71 -5.26
CA GLY A 165 13.29 -3.34 -4.10
C GLY A 165 13.98 -4.64 -3.72
N THR A 166 13.27 -5.51 -2.99
CA THR A 166 13.84 -6.81 -2.63
C THR A 166 13.66 -7.83 -3.75
N SER A 167 14.67 -8.67 -3.94
CA SER A 167 14.65 -9.78 -4.91
C SER A 167 14.14 -11.10 -4.30
N ASP A 168 13.88 -11.14 -3.00
CA ASP A 168 13.47 -12.35 -2.28
C ASP A 168 12.40 -12.05 -1.22
N ILE A 169 12.69 -12.16 0.07
CA ILE A 169 11.72 -11.88 1.13
C ILE A 169 11.48 -10.38 1.29
N SER A 170 10.23 -10.00 1.55
CA SER A 170 9.91 -8.60 1.83
C SER A 170 10.46 -8.15 3.19
N ALA A 171 10.60 -6.83 3.35
CA ALA A 171 10.98 -6.24 4.63
C ALA A 171 9.97 -6.59 5.75
N GLY A 172 8.67 -6.60 5.41
CA GLY A 172 7.65 -7.03 6.36
C GLY A 172 7.78 -8.49 6.77
N GLN A 173 8.08 -9.39 5.83
CA GLN A 173 8.35 -10.81 6.15
C GLN A 173 9.57 -10.96 7.06
N LEU A 174 10.66 -10.23 6.80
CA LEU A 174 11.83 -10.25 7.68
C LEU A 174 11.47 -9.77 9.10
N ILE A 175 10.71 -8.68 9.21
CA ILE A 175 10.24 -8.12 10.48
C ILE A 175 9.37 -9.13 11.24
N ASP A 176 8.37 -9.72 10.58
CA ASP A 176 7.47 -10.68 11.20
C ASP A 176 8.17 -11.98 11.62
N ARG A 177 9.10 -12.48 10.79
CA ARG A 177 9.90 -13.66 11.13
C ARG A 177 10.88 -13.38 12.27
N THR A 178 11.47 -12.19 12.31
CA THR A 178 12.30 -11.74 13.46
C THR A 178 11.46 -11.67 14.72
N GLY A 179 10.27 -11.06 14.66
CA GLY A 179 9.35 -10.99 15.78
C GLY A 179 8.96 -12.38 16.31
N LYS A 180 8.64 -13.31 15.41
CA LYS A 180 8.33 -14.69 15.77
C LYS A 180 9.47 -15.37 16.53
N LEU A 181 10.73 -15.20 16.08
CA LEU A 181 11.91 -15.73 16.75
C LEU A 181 12.11 -15.15 18.16
N LEU A 182 11.67 -13.91 18.37
CA LEU A 182 11.72 -13.20 19.66
C LEU A 182 10.45 -13.39 20.51
N GLY A 183 9.49 -14.24 20.08
CA GLY A 183 8.26 -14.51 20.82
C GLY A 183 7.20 -13.40 20.74
N LEU A 184 7.27 -12.51 19.75
CA LEU A 184 6.30 -11.44 19.54
C LEU A 184 5.11 -11.94 18.69
N ASP A 185 3.93 -11.37 18.95
CA ASP A 185 2.71 -11.66 18.20
C ASP A 185 2.74 -11.11 16.77
N PHE A 186 2.04 -11.77 15.87
CA PHE A 186 1.84 -11.32 14.49
C PHE A 186 0.65 -10.33 14.40
N PRO A 187 0.77 -9.22 13.65
CA PRO A 187 1.97 -8.72 12.95
C PRO A 187 2.96 -8.06 13.92
N ALA A 188 4.24 -8.39 13.80
CA ALA A 188 5.26 -8.03 14.78
C ALA A 188 5.80 -6.60 14.65
N GLY A 189 5.50 -5.89 13.56
CA GLY A 189 6.15 -4.62 13.21
C GLY A 189 6.16 -3.58 14.33
N LYS A 190 5.00 -3.33 14.96
CA LYS A 190 4.89 -2.34 16.06
C LYS A 190 5.65 -2.78 17.32
N ALA A 191 5.54 -4.04 17.69
CA ALA A 191 6.22 -4.60 18.86
C ALA A 191 7.74 -4.64 18.66
N LEU A 192 8.19 -5.04 17.45
CA LEU A 192 9.60 -5.07 17.11
C LEU A 192 10.22 -3.67 17.07
N ASP A 193 9.49 -2.66 16.58
CA ASP A 193 9.92 -1.26 16.58
C ASP A 193 10.06 -0.72 18.02
N ALA A 194 9.12 -1.06 18.90
CA ALA A 194 9.20 -0.69 20.32
C ALA A 194 10.42 -1.33 21.01
N LEU A 195 10.62 -2.63 20.78
CA LEU A 195 11.76 -3.38 21.35
C LEU A 195 13.10 -2.83 20.85
N ALA A 196 13.21 -2.54 19.55
CA ALA A 196 14.43 -1.99 18.95
C ALA A 196 14.84 -0.63 19.55
N ARG A 197 13.90 0.15 20.07
CA ARG A 197 14.19 1.45 20.73
C ARG A 197 14.84 1.31 22.08
N GLU A 198 14.79 0.15 22.72
CA GLU A 198 15.48 -0.15 23.97
C GLU A 198 17.00 -0.32 23.75
N SER A 199 17.42 -0.65 22.54
CA SER A 199 18.82 -0.75 22.15
C SER A 199 19.34 0.57 21.54
N ARG A 200 20.62 0.85 21.74
CA ARG A 200 21.37 1.95 21.10
C ARG A 200 22.37 1.45 20.06
N SER A 201 22.38 0.15 19.78
CA SER A 201 23.29 -0.45 18.79
C SER A 201 23.04 0.15 17.40
N ASP A 202 24.08 0.50 16.69
CA ASP A 202 24.05 0.90 15.29
C ASP A 202 24.41 -0.25 14.35
N HIS A 203 24.58 -1.46 14.91
CA HIS A 203 24.94 -2.68 14.18
C HIS A 203 23.87 -3.00 13.13
N ARG A 204 24.31 -3.33 11.94
CA ARG A 204 23.49 -3.70 10.80
C ARG A 204 24.26 -4.59 9.84
N PHE A 205 23.56 -5.39 9.08
CA PHE A 205 24.12 -6.10 7.94
C PHE A 205 24.08 -5.19 6.72
N ARG A 206 25.24 -4.91 6.13
CA ARG A 206 25.30 -4.11 4.91
C ARG A 206 25.00 -4.99 3.70
N VAL A 207 23.72 -5.07 3.33
CA VAL A 207 23.28 -5.82 2.15
C VAL A 207 23.93 -5.27 0.88
N LYS A 208 24.26 -6.15 -0.08
CA LYS A 208 24.74 -5.72 -1.39
C LYS A 208 23.57 -5.19 -2.21
N LEU A 209 23.77 -4.01 -2.83
CA LEU A 209 22.85 -3.47 -3.82
C LEU A 209 23.30 -3.88 -5.23
N ASN A 210 22.30 -4.13 -6.09
CA ASN A 210 22.44 -4.26 -7.53
C ASN A 210 21.49 -3.23 -8.16
N GLY A 211 22.03 -2.06 -8.55
CA GLY A 211 21.20 -0.87 -8.79
C GLY A 211 20.41 -0.50 -7.55
N CYS A 212 19.08 -0.44 -7.69
CA CYS A 212 18.15 -0.18 -6.60
C CYS A 212 17.57 -1.46 -5.95
N SER A 213 18.09 -2.64 -6.30
CA SER A 213 17.61 -3.93 -5.79
C SER A 213 18.56 -4.56 -4.79
N PHE A 214 18.00 -5.34 -3.84
CA PHE A 214 18.74 -6.01 -2.77
C PHE A 214 18.05 -7.31 -2.33
N SER A 215 18.77 -8.14 -1.56
CA SER A 215 18.26 -9.38 -0.96
C SER A 215 18.26 -9.27 0.57
N LEU A 216 17.21 -9.76 1.21
CA LEU A 216 17.06 -9.77 2.66
C LEU A 216 17.15 -11.17 3.30
N SER A 217 17.16 -12.25 2.50
CA SER A 217 17.24 -13.62 3.02
C SER A 217 18.52 -13.88 3.84
N GLY A 218 19.64 -13.28 3.44
CA GLY A 218 20.89 -13.34 4.21
C GLY A 218 20.78 -12.69 5.60
N VAL A 219 19.95 -11.66 5.74
CA VAL A 219 19.68 -10.98 7.02
C VAL A 219 18.89 -11.87 7.96
N GLU A 220 17.91 -12.63 7.45
CA GLU A 220 17.15 -13.62 8.23
C GLU A 220 18.09 -14.66 8.86
N ASN A 221 19.08 -15.14 8.12
CA ASN A 221 20.08 -16.08 8.63
C ASN A 221 20.93 -15.46 9.75
N GLN A 222 21.31 -14.19 9.63
CA GLN A 222 22.02 -13.47 10.69
C GLN A 222 21.18 -13.34 11.94
N VAL A 223 19.91 -12.97 11.81
CA VAL A 223 18.96 -12.88 12.93
C VAL A 223 18.83 -14.21 13.66
N LYS A 224 18.71 -15.34 12.93
CA LYS A 224 18.68 -16.68 13.52
C LYS A 224 19.95 -16.97 14.31
N ALA A 225 21.12 -16.71 13.72
CA ALA A 225 22.40 -16.92 14.39
C ALA A 225 22.58 -16.06 15.64
N MET A 226 22.10 -14.79 15.63
CA MET A 226 22.11 -13.92 16.82
C MET A 226 21.21 -14.48 17.92
N THR A 227 20.03 -14.99 17.58
CA THR A 227 19.09 -15.62 18.51
C THR A 227 19.71 -16.88 19.14
N GLU A 228 20.36 -17.72 18.33
CA GLU A 228 21.04 -18.96 18.79
C GLU A 228 22.22 -18.65 19.73
N ARG A 229 22.89 -17.52 19.54
CA ARG A 229 23.96 -17.04 20.45
C ARG A 229 23.43 -16.42 21.73
N GLY A 230 22.10 -16.25 21.88
CA GLY A 230 21.48 -15.63 23.04
C GLY A 230 21.73 -14.14 23.16
N GLU A 231 21.90 -13.43 22.03
CA GLU A 231 22.04 -11.97 22.04
C GLU A 231 20.76 -11.30 22.56
N ALA A 232 20.87 -10.10 23.11
CA ALA A 232 19.73 -9.38 23.69
C ALA A 232 18.63 -9.16 22.64
N PRO A 233 17.35 -9.47 22.93
CA PRO A 233 16.24 -9.31 22.00
C PRO A 233 16.13 -7.90 21.39
N ALA A 234 16.42 -6.86 22.18
CA ALA A 234 16.43 -5.47 21.72
C ALA A 234 17.51 -5.22 20.64
N ASP A 235 18.70 -5.82 20.80
CA ASP A 235 19.79 -5.68 19.83
C ASP A 235 19.48 -6.42 18.53
N ILE A 236 18.87 -7.60 18.61
CA ILE A 236 18.42 -8.39 17.44
C ILE A 236 17.33 -7.61 16.68
N ALA A 237 16.34 -7.09 17.40
CA ALA A 237 15.28 -6.27 16.81
C ALA A 237 15.85 -5.04 16.09
N ARG A 238 16.75 -4.34 16.76
CA ARG A 238 17.40 -3.15 16.22
C ARG A 238 18.30 -3.46 15.02
N PHE A 239 19.04 -4.56 15.06
CA PHE A 239 19.86 -5.04 13.93
C PHE A 239 19.01 -5.28 12.67
N ALA A 240 17.88 -5.98 12.80
CA ALA A 240 16.99 -6.26 11.68
C ALA A 240 16.41 -4.96 11.09
N LEU A 241 15.91 -4.05 11.94
CA LEU A 241 15.32 -2.79 11.51
C LEU A 241 16.35 -1.81 10.94
N ASN A 242 17.55 -1.70 11.54
CA ASN A 242 18.66 -0.91 11.01
C ASN A 242 19.08 -1.41 9.63
N THR A 243 19.09 -2.73 9.43
CA THR A 243 19.45 -3.33 8.14
C THR A 243 18.43 -2.99 7.05
N VAL A 244 17.14 -3.13 7.35
CA VAL A 244 16.06 -2.73 6.42
C VAL A 244 16.15 -1.24 6.09
N ALA A 245 16.28 -0.39 7.11
CA ALA A 245 16.36 1.05 6.95
C ALA A 245 17.59 1.48 6.11
N ASP A 246 18.76 0.86 6.34
CA ASP A 246 19.97 1.11 5.56
C ASP A 246 19.83 0.68 4.10
N ALA A 247 19.24 -0.51 3.85
CA ALA A 247 19.02 -1.03 2.51
C ALA A 247 18.09 -0.12 1.70
N VAL A 248 16.95 0.25 2.28
CA VAL A 248 15.95 1.14 1.66
C VAL A 248 16.55 2.54 1.42
N ALA A 249 17.26 3.11 2.40
CA ALA A 249 17.88 4.43 2.26
C ALA A 249 18.93 4.45 1.14
N ARG A 250 19.78 3.45 1.06
CA ARG A 250 20.82 3.35 0.02
C ARG A 250 20.22 3.12 -1.38
N ALA A 251 19.19 2.29 -1.48
CA ALA A 251 18.46 2.11 -2.74
C ALA A 251 17.76 3.41 -3.17
N THR A 252 17.21 4.16 -2.22
CA THR A 252 16.63 5.49 -2.48
C THR A 252 17.70 6.47 -3.00
N THR A 253 18.88 6.49 -2.38
CA THR A 253 19.99 7.35 -2.83
C THR A 253 20.39 7.00 -4.26
N ALA A 254 20.60 5.71 -4.57
CA ALA A 254 20.91 5.26 -5.91
C ALA A 254 19.85 5.67 -6.95
N ALA A 255 18.57 5.53 -6.61
CA ALA A 255 17.48 5.96 -7.48
C ALA A 255 17.45 7.49 -7.69
N LEU A 256 17.77 8.27 -6.66
CA LEU A 256 17.84 9.73 -6.76
C LEU A 256 19.08 10.22 -7.53
N GLU A 257 20.16 9.43 -7.59
CA GLU A 257 21.30 9.70 -8.48
C GLU A 257 20.90 9.54 -9.96
N GLU A 258 20.05 8.55 -10.28
CA GLU A 258 19.51 8.35 -11.63
C GLU A 258 18.37 9.32 -11.97
N HIS A 259 17.60 9.75 -10.94
CA HIS A 259 16.42 10.61 -11.07
C HIS A 259 16.53 11.80 -10.09
N PRO A 260 17.40 12.77 -10.33
CA PRO A 260 17.66 13.83 -9.36
C PRO A 260 16.47 14.76 -9.16
N GLY A 261 16.29 15.22 -7.92
CA GLY A 261 15.27 16.19 -7.56
C GLY A 261 13.86 15.63 -7.38
N LEU A 262 13.63 14.33 -7.54
CA LEU A 262 12.32 13.72 -7.32
C LEU A 262 11.98 13.63 -5.84
N ASN A 263 10.69 13.81 -5.55
CA ASN A 263 10.14 13.51 -4.23
C ASN A 263 10.08 11.99 -4.03
N VAL A 264 10.21 11.56 -2.78
CA VAL A 264 10.08 10.16 -2.37
C VAL A 264 8.84 9.99 -1.51
N LEU A 265 7.88 9.18 -1.96
CA LEU A 265 6.67 8.82 -1.24
C LEU A 265 6.83 7.40 -0.65
N CYS A 266 6.56 7.22 0.63
CA CYS A 266 6.64 5.93 1.31
C CYS A 266 5.26 5.49 1.83
N SER A 267 4.85 4.27 1.49
CA SER A 267 3.61 3.64 1.94
C SER A 267 3.83 2.21 2.39
N GLY A 268 2.81 1.60 2.99
CA GLY A 268 2.87 0.25 3.57
C GLY A 268 3.18 0.26 5.06
N GLY A 269 2.83 -0.83 5.75
CA GLY A 269 2.97 -0.94 7.21
C GLY A 269 4.41 -0.77 7.70
N VAL A 270 5.40 -1.22 6.93
CA VAL A 270 6.84 -1.07 7.26
C VAL A 270 7.29 0.39 7.20
N ALA A 271 6.65 1.24 6.39
CA ALA A 271 6.93 2.67 6.33
C ALA A 271 6.58 3.42 7.64
N SER A 272 5.88 2.78 8.56
CA SER A 272 5.63 3.32 9.92
C SER A 272 6.81 3.16 10.87
N ASN A 273 7.84 2.37 10.48
CA ASN A 273 9.00 2.09 11.32
C ASN A 273 9.80 3.37 11.62
N THR A 274 10.15 3.58 12.89
CA THR A 274 10.81 4.82 13.35
C THR A 274 12.22 4.97 12.78
N LEU A 275 13.03 3.89 12.76
CA LEU A 275 14.40 3.92 12.24
C LEU A 275 14.44 4.17 10.74
N LEU A 276 13.46 3.64 10.00
CA LEU A 276 13.33 3.92 8.57
C LEU A 276 13.01 5.39 8.32
N ARG A 277 12.06 5.97 9.07
CA ARG A 277 11.71 7.39 8.98
C ARG A 277 12.87 8.31 9.32
N GLU A 278 13.67 7.95 10.31
CA GLU A 278 14.90 8.67 10.67
C GLU A 278 15.96 8.63 9.56
N LYS A 279 16.05 7.51 8.81
CA LYS A 279 17.01 7.35 7.70
C LYS A 279 16.58 8.07 6.43
N LEU A 280 15.28 8.10 6.15
CA LEU A 280 14.71 8.74 4.95
C LEU A 280 14.22 10.16 5.24
N LYS A 281 15.06 10.99 5.87
CA LYS A 281 14.74 12.41 6.12
C LYS A 281 14.46 13.12 4.80
N GLY A 282 13.27 13.75 4.72
CA GLY A 282 12.80 14.44 3.51
C GLY A 282 11.87 13.59 2.63
N ALA A 283 11.73 12.29 2.89
CA ALA A 283 10.67 11.50 2.26
C ALA A 283 9.29 11.85 2.85
N VAL A 284 8.26 11.72 2.03
CA VAL A 284 6.85 11.89 2.40
C VAL A 284 6.29 10.54 2.79
N PHE A 285 5.62 10.45 3.93
CA PHE A 285 5.09 9.20 4.45
C PHE A 285 3.57 9.23 4.51
N ALA A 286 2.94 8.21 3.93
CA ALA A 286 1.51 8.00 4.04
C ALA A 286 1.08 7.76 5.51
N GLU A 287 -0.17 8.11 5.81
CA GLU A 287 -0.76 7.71 7.09
C GLU A 287 -0.91 6.18 7.16
N PRO A 288 -0.62 5.54 8.31
CA PRO A 288 -0.68 4.09 8.44
C PRO A 288 -2.03 3.48 8.05
N ARG A 289 -3.15 4.13 8.37
CA ARG A 289 -4.51 3.65 8.06
C ARG A 289 -4.80 3.57 6.55
N TYR A 290 -4.07 4.32 5.71
CA TYR A 290 -4.19 4.32 4.25
C TYR A 290 -3.00 3.61 3.57
N SER A 291 -2.15 2.98 4.35
CA SER A 291 -1.02 2.19 3.86
C SER A 291 -1.35 0.71 3.64
N THR A 292 -2.57 0.28 3.97
CA THR A 292 -3.12 -1.05 3.68
C THR A 292 -4.12 -0.97 2.55
N ASP A 293 -4.64 -2.10 2.07
CA ASP A 293 -5.66 -2.15 1.01
C ASP A 293 -6.87 -1.29 1.39
N ASN A 294 -7.22 -0.35 0.53
CA ASN A 294 -8.33 0.57 0.73
C ASN A 294 -8.84 1.12 -0.59
N ALA A 295 -10.11 1.54 -0.63
CA ALA A 295 -10.75 2.12 -1.79
C ALA A 295 -10.60 3.64 -1.91
N MET A 296 -9.98 4.29 -0.92
CA MET A 296 -9.86 5.76 -0.89
C MET A 296 -9.14 6.30 -2.13
N GLY A 297 -8.02 5.68 -2.50
CA GLY A 297 -7.28 6.11 -3.69
C GLY A 297 -8.08 5.95 -4.99
N VAL A 298 -8.93 4.93 -5.06
CA VAL A 298 -9.85 4.73 -6.19
C VAL A 298 -10.86 5.88 -6.27
N ALA A 299 -11.46 6.26 -5.13
CA ALA A 299 -12.40 7.39 -5.06
C ALA A 299 -11.72 8.73 -5.43
N ILE A 300 -10.47 8.94 -4.98
CA ILE A 300 -9.66 10.11 -5.33
C ILE A 300 -9.40 10.19 -6.83
N LEU A 301 -8.99 9.07 -7.45
CA LEU A 301 -8.71 9.03 -8.89
C LEU A 301 -10.00 9.22 -9.72
N ALA A 302 -11.13 8.66 -9.29
CA ALA A 302 -12.42 8.94 -9.90
C ALA A 302 -12.80 10.42 -9.82
N TRP A 303 -12.55 11.07 -8.68
CA TRP A 303 -12.78 12.50 -8.51
C TRP A 303 -11.86 13.34 -9.41
N ARG A 304 -10.58 13.01 -9.52
CA ARG A 304 -9.63 13.69 -10.41
C ARG A 304 -10.08 13.58 -11.88
N SER A 305 -10.49 12.38 -12.32
CA SER A 305 -10.97 12.13 -13.68
C SER A 305 -12.25 12.92 -13.98
N LEU A 306 -13.20 12.95 -13.03
CA LEU A 306 -14.43 13.74 -13.18
C LEU A 306 -14.14 15.23 -13.31
N ARG A 307 -13.23 15.76 -12.50
CA ARG A 307 -12.83 17.19 -12.52
C ARG A 307 -12.11 17.58 -13.80
N ALA A 308 -11.37 16.70 -14.41
CA ALA A 308 -10.72 16.92 -15.70
C ALA A 308 -11.67 16.77 -16.90
N GLY A 309 -12.92 16.39 -16.68
CA GLY A 309 -13.90 16.17 -17.75
C GLY A 309 -13.68 14.86 -18.52
N GLU A 310 -12.93 13.91 -17.95
CA GLU A 310 -12.76 12.59 -18.51
C GLU A 310 -14.04 11.76 -18.31
N ASN A 311 -14.71 11.44 -19.40
CA ASN A 311 -15.80 10.47 -19.35
C ASN A 311 -15.18 9.07 -19.32
N GLY A 312 -15.31 8.38 -18.18
CA GLY A 312 -14.97 6.97 -18.09
C GLY A 312 -15.86 6.16 -19.03
N ARG A 313 -15.27 5.56 -20.05
CA ARG A 313 -15.94 4.63 -20.97
C ARG A 313 -15.48 3.21 -20.68
#